data_b6baf7cd695414491575c090c386127d
#
_entry.id   b6baf7cd695414491575c090c386127d
#
_cell.length_a   1.000
_cell.length_b   1.000
_cell.length_c   1.000
_cell.angle_alpha   90.00
_cell.angle_beta   90.00
_cell.angle_gamma   90.00
#
_symmetry.space_group_name_H-M   'P 1'
#
loop_
_entity.id
_entity.type
_entity.pdbx_description
1 polymer ?
#
loop_
_entity_poly.entity_id
_entity_poly.type
_entity_poly.pdbx_seq_one_letter_code
_entity_poly.pdbx_strand_id
1 'polypeptide(L)'
;MESLLLDPDKYVDSGRILKDGNSSTVSLVQLSNRSLVIKRYNIKSPWHAIKRSMQKSRAWLSWSNAYHMEFVGIRSLQPVAMLEYRMGPLRNKAYFITEYIEGPDALEYLPTVEGCGGEVEALASILFLLSKSKISHGDLKATNFVMAKEGPVIIDLDAMREHKNAESFKRAYDKDIDRFMKNWEDQPE
;
A
#
# COMPACT_ATOMS: atom_id res chain seq x y z
N MET A 1 20.98 2.58 8.39
CA MET A 1 19.76 3.42 8.30
C MET A 1 20.08 4.85 7.87
N GLU A 2 21.00 5.54 8.52
CA GLU A 2 21.37 6.93 8.19
C GLU A 2 21.74 7.12 6.71
N SER A 3 22.64 6.30 6.16
CA SER A 3 23.04 6.34 4.75
C SER A 3 21.85 6.15 3.77
N LEU A 4 20.88 5.34 4.12
CA LEU A 4 19.65 5.16 3.33
C LEU A 4 18.77 6.41 3.36
N LEU A 5 18.68 7.09 4.50
CA LEU A 5 17.90 8.33 4.62
C LEU A 5 18.57 9.51 3.90
N LEU A 6 19.90 9.50 3.79
CA LEU A 6 20.66 10.54 3.07
C LEU A 6 20.58 10.39 1.54
N ASP A 7 20.59 9.16 1.03
CA ASP A 7 20.52 8.88 -0.41
C ASP A 7 19.63 7.66 -0.71
N PRO A 8 18.29 7.81 -0.60
CA PRO A 8 17.36 6.71 -0.84
C PRO A 8 17.32 6.26 -2.30
N ASP A 9 17.68 7.14 -3.28
CA ASP A 9 17.71 6.77 -4.70
C ASP A 9 18.75 5.68 -4.96
N LYS A 10 19.94 5.80 -4.39
CA LYS A 10 20.98 4.78 -4.51
C LYS A 10 20.47 3.40 -4.09
N TYR A 11 19.71 3.32 -3.02
CA TYR A 11 19.17 2.05 -2.51
C TYR A 11 18.01 1.54 -3.36
N VAL A 12 17.14 2.42 -3.85
CA VAL A 12 16.07 2.02 -4.78
C VAL A 12 16.66 1.44 -6.06
N ASP A 13 17.67 2.11 -6.64
CA ASP A 13 18.24 1.74 -7.93
C ASP A 13 19.17 0.50 -7.84
N SER A 14 19.76 0.22 -6.67
CA SER A 14 20.58 -0.98 -6.42
C SER A 14 19.79 -2.17 -5.82
N GLY A 15 18.60 -1.94 -5.35
CA GLY A 15 17.74 -2.97 -4.75
C GLY A 15 17.09 -3.91 -5.77
N ARG A 16 16.48 -4.99 -5.28
CA ARG A 16 15.65 -5.85 -6.13
C ARG A 16 14.33 -5.14 -6.45
N ILE A 17 14.12 -4.79 -7.70
CA ILE A 17 12.87 -4.17 -8.15
C ILE A 17 11.71 -5.16 -7.97
N LEU A 18 10.72 -4.78 -7.18
CA LEU A 18 9.46 -5.51 -7.00
C LEU A 18 8.38 -4.99 -7.97
N LYS A 19 8.39 -3.66 -8.23
CA LYS A 19 7.47 -3.02 -9.16
C LYS A 19 8.12 -1.78 -9.74
N ASP A 20 8.10 -1.66 -11.07
CA ASP A 20 8.50 -0.45 -11.77
C ASP A 20 7.34 0.09 -12.59
N GLY A 21 6.92 1.31 -12.28
CA GLY A 21 5.78 1.94 -12.90
C GLY A 21 5.92 3.45 -13.02
N ASN A 22 5.17 4.04 -13.96
CA ASN A 22 5.21 5.48 -14.24
C ASN A 22 4.94 6.37 -13.01
N SER A 23 4.26 5.87 -11.99
CA SER A 23 3.87 6.65 -10.81
C SER A 23 4.68 6.37 -9.57
N SER A 24 5.31 5.20 -9.50
CA SER A 24 6.16 4.79 -8.38
C SER A 24 7.02 3.60 -8.77
N THR A 25 8.20 3.54 -8.17
CA THR A 25 9.12 2.39 -8.20
C THR A 25 9.17 1.78 -6.80
N VAL A 26 9.11 0.46 -6.69
CA VAL A 26 9.16 -0.27 -5.42
C VAL A 26 10.35 -1.23 -5.46
N SER A 27 11.25 -1.10 -4.50
CA SER A 27 12.45 -1.93 -4.38
C SER A 27 12.54 -2.60 -3.02
N LEU A 28 12.98 -3.85 -3.01
CA LEU A 28 13.41 -4.58 -1.82
C LEU A 28 14.92 -4.36 -1.61
N VAL A 29 15.26 -3.92 -0.42
CA VAL A 29 16.63 -3.59 -0.03
C VAL A 29 17.02 -4.35 1.23
N GLN A 30 18.20 -4.96 1.20
CA GLN A 30 18.81 -5.55 2.39
C GLN A 30 19.70 -4.51 3.06
N LEU A 31 19.41 -4.19 4.33
CA LEU A 31 20.19 -3.26 5.12
C LEU A 31 20.62 -3.93 6.42
N SER A 32 21.89 -4.35 6.47
CA SER A 32 22.41 -5.15 7.59
C SER A 32 21.60 -6.45 7.76
N ASN A 33 20.83 -6.56 8.83
CA ASN A 33 19.99 -7.72 9.15
C ASN A 33 18.48 -7.48 8.91
N ARG A 34 18.11 -6.40 8.22
CA ARG A 34 16.70 -6.04 7.94
C ARG A 34 16.44 -6.01 6.44
N SER A 35 15.30 -6.58 6.06
CA SER A 35 14.74 -6.45 4.71
C SER A 35 13.74 -5.31 4.69
N LEU A 36 13.97 -4.30 3.86
CA LEU A 36 13.13 -3.12 3.77
C LEU A 36 12.56 -2.97 2.36
N VAL A 37 11.36 -2.47 2.27
CA VAL A 37 10.73 -2.05 1.01
C VAL A 37 10.75 -0.53 0.93
N ILE A 38 11.29 -0.01 -0.17
CA ILE A 38 11.30 1.42 -0.47
C ILE A 38 10.38 1.67 -1.65
N LYS A 39 9.31 2.43 -1.43
CA LYS A 39 8.42 2.93 -2.48
C LYS A 39 8.77 4.38 -2.79
N ARG A 40 9.41 4.61 -3.95
CA ARG A 40 9.70 5.93 -4.49
C ARG A 40 8.52 6.40 -5.32
N TYR A 41 7.97 7.58 -5.00
CA TYR A 41 6.91 8.21 -5.78
C TYR A 41 7.50 9.16 -6.81
N ASN A 42 7.29 8.85 -8.09
CA ASN A 42 7.84 9.58 -9.22
C ASN A 42 7.05 10.86 -9.51
N ILE A 43 7.75 11.90 -9.98
CA ILE A 43 7.13 13.15 -10.43
C ILE A 43 6.78 12.99 -11.91
N LYS A 44 5.49 13.11 -12.24
CA LYS A 44 5.02 12.95 -13.62
C LYS A 44 5.24 14.18 -14.50
N SER A 45 5.18 15.39 -13.94
CA SER A 45 5.47 16.66 -14.65
C SER A 45 5.57 17.84 -13.67
N PRO A 46 6.25 18.96 -14.05
CA PRO A 46 6.34 20.18 -13.24
C PRO A 46 4.97 20.80 -12.89
N TRP A 47 4.00 20.78 -13.81
CA TRP A 47 2.65 21.25 -13.57
C TRP A 47 1.90 20.47 -12.49
N HIS A 48 2.09 19.15 -12.44
CA HIS A 48 1.55 18.32 -11.37
C HIS A 48 2.23 18.60 -10.02
N ALA A 49 3.51 18.97 -10.01
CA ALA A 49 4.22 19.36 -8.79
C ALA A 49 3.61 20.62 -8.15
N ILE A 50 3.26 21.63 -8.95
CA ILE A 50 2.63 22.88 -8.48
C ILE A 50 1.25 22.59 -7.88
N LYS A 51 0.38 21.90 -8.60
CA LYS A 51 -0.99 21.56 -8.13
C LYS A 51 -1.00 20.72 -6.87
N ARG A 52 0.03 19.85 -6.68
CA ARG A 52 0.15 18.95 -5.53
C ARG A 52 0.98 19.51 -4.38
N SER A 53 1.66 20.66 -4.55
CA SER A 53 2.48 21.26 -3.48
C SER A 53 1.68 21.61 -2.23
N MET A 54 0.37 21.92 -2.39
CA MET A 54 -0.55 22.21 -1.30
C MET A 54 -1.30 20.99 -0.74
N GLN A 55 -1.15 19.81 -1.35
CA GLN A 55 -1.78 18.57 -0.87
C GLN A 55 -0.76 17.70 -0.14
N LYS A 56 -1.23 16.77 0.70
CA LYS A 56 -0.37 15.75 1.32
C LYS A 56 0.23 14.85 0.25
N SER A 57 1.49 14.40 0.42
CA SER A 57 2.11 13.47 -0.53
C SER A 57 1.49 12.08 -0.42
N ARG A 58 1.66 11.27 -1.47
CA ARG A 58 1.27 9.86 -1.41
C ARG A 58 2.10 9.10 -0.35
N ALA A 59 3.37 9.45 -0.16
CA ALA A 59 4.20 8.90 0.92
C ALA A 59 3.60 9.23 2.30
N TRP A 60 3.19 10.50 2.50
CA TRP A 60 2.55 10.91 3.74
C TRP A 60 1.20 10.19 3.95
N LEU A 61 0.40 10.02 2.88
CA LEU A 61 -0.87 9.29 2.95
C LEU A 61 -0.63 7.83 3.33
N SER A 62 0.32 7.15 2.68
CA SER A 62 0.69 5.76 3.04
C SER A 62 1.15 5.65 4.48
N TRP A 63 2.00 6.58 4.93
CA TRP A 63 2.48 6.65 6.32
C TRP A 63 1.32 6.80 7.31
N SER A 64 0.48 7.80 7.10
CA SER A 64 -0.67 8.09 7.98
C SER A 64 -1.69 6.95 7.99
N ASN A 65 -1.98 6.38 6.81
CA ASN A 65 -2.94 5.29 6.68
C ASN A 65 -2.43 3.99 7.31
N ALA A 66 -1.13 3.71 7.29
CA ALA A 66 -0.59 2.53 7.96
C ALA A 66 -0.85 2.55 9.48
N TYR A 67 -0.60 3.69 10.15
CA TYR A 67 -0.96 3.85 11.55
C TYR A 67 -2.46 3.85 11.79
N HIS A 68 -3.25 4.38 10.86
CA HIS A 68 -4.70 4.31 10.96
C HIS A 68 -5.21 2.86 10.87
N MET A 69 -4.63 2.03 9.98
CA MET A 69 -4.95 0.61 9.90
C MET A 69 -4.65 -0.13 11.21
N GLU A 70 -3.49 0.13 11.81
CA GLU A 70 -3.12 -0.41 13.11
C GLU A 70 -4.15 -0.01 14.19
N PHE A 71 -4.54 1.27 14.23
CA PHE A 71 -5.53 1.78 15.18
C PHE A 71 -6.90 1.12 15.05
N VAL A 72 -7.35 0.81 13.82
CA VAL A 72 -8.63 0.10 13.59
C VAL A 72 -8.52 -1.43 13.67
N GLY A 73 -7.34 -1.94 14.03
CA GLY A 73 -7.09 -3.38 14.21
C GLY A 73 -6.87 -4.16 12.90
N ILE A 74 -6.53 -3.48 11.82
CA ILE A 74 -6.22 -4.08 10.51
C ILE A 74 -4.70 -4.19 10.36
N ARG A 75 -4.21 -5.40 10.09
CA ARG A 75 -2.79 -5.63 9.79
C ARG A 75 -2.40 -4.98 8.47
N SER A 76 -1.41 -4.13 8.49
CA SER A 76 -0.91 -3.41 7.32
C SER A 76 0.61 -3.30 7.33
N LEU A 77 1.15 -2.58 6.34
CA LEU A 77 2.56 -2.25 6.25
C LEU A 77 3.08 -1.67 7.57
N GLN A 78 4.27 -2.11 7.98
CA GLN A 78 4.98 -1.57 9.15
C GLN A 78 5.87 -0.40 8.72
N PRO A 79 5.51 0.85 9.03
CA PRO A 79 6.27 2.03 8.61
C PRO A 79 7.61 2.11 9.34
N VAL A 80 8.67 2.40 8.59
CA VAL A 80 10.03 2.63 9.12
C VAL A 80 10.43 4.09 8.97
N ALA A 81 10.19 4.68 7.79
CA ALA A 81 10.48 6.09 7.52
C ALA A 81 9.64 6.63 6.37
N MET A 82 9.46 7.94 6.37
CA MET A 82 8.88 8.68 5.25
C MET A 82 9.76 9.90 4.98
N LEU A 83 10.11 10.09 3.71
CA LEU A 83 10.95 11.21 3.27
C LEU A 83 10.23 12.01 2.19
N GLU A 84 10.31 13.32 2.28
CA GLU A 84 9.84 14.24 1.25
C GLU A 84 10.95 15.25 0.92
N TYR A 85 11.38 15.27 -0.33
CA TYR A 85 12.27 16.30 -0.82
C TYR A 85 11.45 17.48 -1.37
N ARG A 86 11.89 18.70 -1.05
CA ARG A 86 11.23 19.93 -1.50
C ARG A 86 12.26 20.90 -2.06
N MET A 87 11.87 21.64 -3.08
CA MET A 87 12.58 22.80 -3.61
C MET A 87 11.72 24.04 -3.36
N GLY A 88 11.93 24.73 -2.23
CA GLY A 88 11.03 25.77 -1.75
C GLY A 88 9.62 25.21 -1.53
N PRO A 89 8.55 25.84 -2.07
CA PRO A 89 7.19 25.35 -1.94
C PRO A 89 6.91 24.11 -2.81
N LEU A 90 7.73 23.83 -3.81
CA LEU A 90 7.50 22.74 -4.75
C LEU A 90 7.93 21.40 -4.17
N ARG A 91 7.02 20.43 -4.23
CA ARG A 91 7.31 19.06 -3.84
C ARG A 91 8.06 18.34 -4.95
N ASN A 92 9.13 17.69 -4.57
CA ASN A 92 9.95 16.82 -5.40
C ASN A 92 9.63 15.34 -5.07
N LYS A 93 10.62 14.45 -5.15
CA LYS A 93 10.49 13.02 -4.84
C LYS A 93 10.03 12.80 -3.40
N ALA A 94 9.26 11.75 -3.18
CA ALA A 94 8.88 11.29 -1.86
C ALA A 94 9.08 9.77 -1.77
N TYR A 95 9.44 9.29 -0.59
CA TYR A 95 9.71 7.88 -0.32
C TYR A 95 8.93 7.42 0.90
N PHE A 96 8.41 6.21 0.81
CA PHE A 96 7.82 5.51 1.94
C PHE A 96 8.59 4.20 2.13
N ILE A 97 9.14 4.00 3.32
CA ILE A 97 10.01 2.89 3.68
C ILE A 97 9.29 2.06 4.74
N THR A 98 9.18 0.76 4.49
CA THR A 98 8.52 -0.19 5.38
C THR A 98 9.39 -1.42 5.62
N GLU A 99 9.07 -2.19 6.64
CA GLU A 99 9.55 -3.57 6.73
C GLU A 99 9.05 -4.37 5.53
N TYR A 100 9.87 -5.32 5.07
CA TYR A 100 9.44 -6.29 4.08
C TYR A 100 8.54 -7.34 4.74
N ILE A 101 7.42 -7.62 4.10
CA ILE A 101 6.50 -8.67 4.51
C ILE A 101 6.68 -9.85 3.56
N GLU A 102 7.06 -11.00 4.10
CA GLU A 102 7.25 -12.21 3.33
C GLU A 102 5.91 -12.94 3.13
N GLY A 103 5.64 -13.31 1.89
CA GLY A 103 4.45 -14.05 1.49
C GLY A 103 4.05 -13.76 0.04
N PRO A 104 3.31 -14.67 -0.60
CA PRO A 104 2.67 -14.43 -1.88
C PRO A 104 1.51 -13.44 -1.71
N ASP A 105 1.04 -12.86 -2.80
CA ASP A 105 -0.22 -12.12 -2.74
C ASP A 105 -1.44 -13.07 -2.72
N ALA A 106 -2.61 -12.54 -2.35
CA ALA A 106 -3.81 -13.37 -2.20
C ALA A 106 -4.30 -13.96 -3.53
N LEU A 107 -4.03 -13.30 -4.66
CA LEU A 107 -4.41 -13.83 -5.98
C LEU A 107 -3.59 -15.07 -6.35
N GLU A 108 -2.31 -15.08 -6.01
CA GLU A 108 -1.41 -16.22 -6.20
C GLU A 108 -1.68 -17.33 -5.18
N TYR A 109 -1.92 -16.96 -3.93
CA TYR A 109 -2.00 -17.89 -2.80
C TYR A 109 -3.30 -18.70 -2.75
N LEU A 110 -4.46 -18.02 -2.81
CA LEU A 110 -5.75 -18.67 -2.55
C LEU A 110 -6.07 -19.87 -3.46
N PRO A 111 -5.74 -19.84 -4.77
CA PRO A 111 -5.98 -21.00 -5.65
C PRO A 111 -5.11 -22.22 -5.32
N THR A 112 -4.05 -22.06 -4.54
CA THR A 112 -3.09 -23.14 -4.23
C THR A 112 -3.42 -23.90 -2.95
N VAL A 113 -4.38 -23.41 -2.16
CA VAL A 113 -4.68 -23.94 -0.83
C VAL A 113 -6.04 -24.65 -0.82
N GLU A 114 -6.03 -25.96 -0.61
CA GLU A 114 -7.25 -26.72 -0.35
C GLU A 114 -7.84 -26.32 1.02
N GLY A 115 -9.12 -25.97 1.05
CA GLY A 115 -9.80 -25.61 2.29
C GLY A 115 -9.42 -24.26 2.88
N CYS A 116 -9.18 -23.25 2.04
CA CYS A 116 -8.76 -21.89 2.42
C CYS A 116 -9.79 -21.07 3.23
N GLY A 117 -10.73 -21.73 3.92
CA GLY A 117 -11.81 -21.06 4.69
C GLY A 117 -11.28 -20.05 5.72
N GLY A 118 -10.20 -20.37 6.43
CA GLY A 118 -9.62 -19.49 7.44
C GLY A 118 -9.00 -18.22 6.85
N GLU A 119 -8.33 -18.33 5.70
CA GLU A 119 -7.74 -17.20 4.97
C GLU A 119 -8.81 -16.30 4.36
N VAL A 120 -9.86 -16.90 3.80
CA VAL A 120 -11.01 -16.15 3.27
C VAL A 120 -11.74 -15.42 4.40
N GLU A 121 -11.96 -16.06 5.56
CA GLU A 121 -12.53 -15.42 6.75
C GLU A 121 -11.66 -14.26 7.24
N ALA A 122 -10.34 -14.41 7.23
CA ALA A 122 -9.42 -13.34 7.63
C ALA A 122 -9.47 -12.14 6.66
N LEU A 123 -9.54 -12.38 5.34
CA LEU A 123 -9.77 -11.34 4.34
C LEU A 123 -11.13 -10.67 4.51
N ALA A 124 -12.20 -11.45 4.70
CA ALA A 124 -13.55 -10.93 4.95
C ALA A 124 -13.60 -10.07 6.22
N SER A 125 -12.83 -10.43 7.26
CA SER A 125 -12.72 -9.65 8.49
C SER A 125 -12.06 -8.29 8.24
N ILE A 126 -11.02 -8.22 7.38
CA ILE A 126 -10.41 -6.94 6.99
C ILE A 126 -11.44 -6.08 6.23
N LEU A 127 -12.16 -6.66 5.27
CA LEU A 127 -13.21 -5.94 4.53
C LEU A 127 -14.31 -5.42 5.47
N PHE A 128 -14.74 -6.24 6.42
CA PHE A 128 -15.72 -5.84 7.44
C PHE A 128 -15.20 -4.66 8.30
N LEU A 129 -13.94 -4.69 8.76
CA LEU A 129 -13.36 -3.63 9.56
C LEU A 129 -13.22 -2.33 8.75
N LEU A 130 -12.83 -2.40 7.47
CA LEU A 130 -12.82 -1.25 6.56
C LEU A 130 -14.22 -0.65 6.43
N SER A 131 -15.24 -1.50 6.24
CA SER A 131 -16.64 -1.07 6.16
C SER A 131 -17.12 -0.41 7.45
N LYS A 132 -16.89 -1.03 8.59
CA LYS A 132 -17.25 -0.52 9.92
C LYS A 132 -16.61 0.84 10.21
N SER A 133 -15.38 1.04 9.77
CA SER A 133 -14.62 2.28 9.94
C SER A 133 -14.89 3.32 8.86
N LYS A 134 -15.78 3.03 7.89
CA LYS A 134 -16.06 3.88 6.73
C LYS A 134 -14.81 4.25 5.93
N ILE A 135 -13.91 3.29 5.76
CA ILE A 135 -12.67 3.45 5.01
C ILE A 135 -12.80 2.73 3.67
N SER A 136 -12.51 3.45 2.56
CA SER A 136 -12.31 2.85 1.26
C SER A 136 -10.81 2.73 0.95
N HIS A 137 -10.40 1.65 0.30
CA HIS A 137 -9.01 1.44 -0.10
C HIS A 137 -8.64 2.24 -1.36
N GLY A 138 -9.58 2.40 -2.28
CA GLY A 138 -9.40 3.16 -3.52
C GLY A 138 -8.72 2.38 -4.65
N ASP A 139 -8.08 1.25 -4.37
CA ASP A 139 -7.51 0.30 -5.34
C ASP A 139 -7.51 -1.12 -4.73
N LEU A 140 -8.66 -1.58 -4.21
CA LEU A 140 -8.77 -2.88 -3.56
C LEU A 140 -8.65 -3.99 -4.61
N LYS A 141 -7.58 -4.78 -4.49
CA LYS A 141 -7.26 -5.93 -5.35
C LYS A 141 -6.70 -7.05 -4.52
N ALA A 142 -6.85 -8.29 -4.97
CA ALA A 142 -6.25 -9.44 -4.32
C ALA A 142 -4.71 -9.31 -4.21
N THR A 143 -4.06 -8.75 -5.23
CA THR A 143 -2.62 -8.47 -5.23
C THR A 143 -2.17 -7.39 -4.21
N ASN A 144 -3.11 -6.70 -3.56
CA ASN A 144 -2.84 -5.75 -2.48
C ASN A 144 -3.03 -6.37 -1.09
N PHE A 145 -3.10 -7.69 -0.99
CA PHE A 145 -3.03 -8.46 0.25
C PHE A 145 -1.86 -9.43 0.17
N VAL A 146 -0.89 -9.29 1.08
CA VAL A 146 0.20 -10.25 1.25
C VAL A 146 -0.24 -11.31 2.26
N MET A 147 -0.21 -12.58 1.87
CA MET A 147 -0.56 -13.71 2.72
C MET A 147 0.65 -14.10 3.57
N ALA A 148 0.86 -13.38 4.66
CA ALA A 148 1.94 -13.62 5.60
C ALA A 148 1.61 -14.78 6.56
N LYS A 149 2.63 -15.34 7.21
CA LYS A 149 2.49 -16.48 8.14
C LYS A 149 1.44 -16.26 9.24
N GLU A 150 1.33 -15.02 9.73
CA GLU A 150 0.37 -14.68 10.79
C GLU A 150 -0.96 -14.13 10.26
N GLY A 151 -1.24 -14.30 8.96
CA GLY A 151 -2.47 -13.87 8.29
C GLY A 151 -2.27 -12.73 7.29
N PRO A 152 -3.33 -12.34 6.57
CA PRO A 152 -3.25 -11.36 5.50
C PRO A 152 -2.87 -9.97 6.01
N VAL A 153 -2.06 -9.28 5.21
CA VAL A 153 -1.60 -7.90 5.44
C VAL A 153 -1.99 -7.05 4.24
N ILE A 154 -2.74 -5.98 4.48
CA ILE A 154 -3.14 -5.05 3.41
C ILE A 154 -2.02 -4.08 3.08
N ILE A 155 -1.76 -3.89 1.78
CA ILE A 155 -0.69 -3.03 1.26
C ILE A 155 -1.23 -1.97 0.28
N ASP A 156 -0.35 -1.06 -0.20
CA ASP A 156 -0.65 0.01 -1.15
C ASP A 156 -1.70 1.02 -0.66
N LEU A 157 -1.46 1.60 0.51
CA LEU A 157 -2.39 2.42 1.29
C LEU A 157 -2.55 3.88 0.82
N ASP A 158 -1.90 4.29 -0.27
CA ASP A 158 -1.80 5.72 -0.64
C ASP A 158 -3.10 6.33 -1.24
N ALA A 159 -4.03 5.48 -1.66
CA ALA A 159 -5.34 5.88 -2.17
C ALA A 159 -6.47 5.80 -1.12
N MET A 160 -6.17 5.23 0.06
CA MET A 160 -7.16 5.03 1.12
C MET A 160 -7.75 6.34 1.63
N ARG A 161 -9.02 6.28 2.00
CA ARG A 161 -9.76 7.43 2.54
C ARG A 161 -10.77 7.00 3.58
N GLU A 162 -10.82 7.74 4.68
CA GLU A 162 -11.92 7.74 5.62
C GLU A 162 -13.02 8.70 5.13
N HIS A 163 -14.28 8.27 5.22
CA HIS A 163 -15.43 9.01 4.74
C HIS A 163 -16.31 9.48 5.89
N LYS A 164 -16.57 10.79 5.94
CA LYS A 164 -17.52 11.37 6.91
C LYS A 164 -18.98 11.14 6.51
N ASN A 165 -19.23 11.03 5.20
CA ASN A 165 -20.58 10.88 4.64
C ASN A 165 -20.81 9.42 4.22
N ALA A 166 -21.92 8.82 4.69
CA ALA A 166 -22.25 7.42 4.43
C ALA A 166 -22.46 7.11 2.93
N GLU A 167 -23.06 8.03 2.17
CA GLU A 167 -23.30 7.84 0.74
C GLU A 167 -21.98 7.90 -0.06
N SER A 168 -21.08 8.84 0.29
CA SER A 168 -19.73 8.90 -0.30
C SER A 168 -18.94 7.64 0.00
N PHE A 169 -19.03 7.12 1.23
CA PHE A 169 -18.42 5.87 1.61
C PHE A 169 -18.99 4.70 0.78
N LYS A 170 -20.30 4.55 0.76
CA LYS A 170 -20.95 3.44 0.04
C LYS A 170 -20.50 3.36 -1.40
N ARG A 171 -20.54 4.49 -2.14
CA ARG A 171 -20.11 4.55 -3.55
C ARG A 171 -18.62 4.17 -3.76
N ALA A 172 -17.75 4.54 -2.83
CA ALA A 172 -16.34 4.23 -2.92
C ALA A 172 -16.06 2.77 -2.55
N TYR A 173 -16.72 2.28 -1.51
CA TYR A 173 -16.57 0.92 -1.02
C TYR A 173 -17.17 -0.11 -1.99
N ASP A 174 -18.35 0.14 -2.57
CA ASP A 174 -18.94 -0.72 -3.60
C ASP A 174 -17.96 -0.91 -4.79
N LYS A 175 -17.29 0.18 -5.24
CA LYS A 175 -16.26 0.10 -6.28
C LYS A 175 -15.02 -0.71 -5.86
N ASP A 176 -14.65 -0.64 -4.59
CA ASP A 176 -13.55 -1.44 -4.06
C ASP A 176 -13.91 -2.92 -4.04
N ILE A 177 -15.12 -3.27 -3.59
CA ILE A 177 -15.61 -4.66 -3.58
C ILE A 177 -15.74 -5.20 -5.00
N ASP A 178 -16.35 -4.44 -5.93
CA ASP A 178 -16.46 -4.86 -7.34
C ASP A 178 -15.08 -5.15 -7.95
N ARG A 179 -14.07 -4.30 -7.65
CA ARG A 179 -12.71 -4.50 -8.13
C ARG A 179 -12.05 -5.72 -7.50
N PHE A 180 -12.29 -5.97 -6.21
CA PHE A 180 -11.78 -7.13 -5.51
C PHE A 180 -12.37 -8.42 -6.08
N MET A 181 -13.68 -8.48 -6.29
CA MET A 181 -14.38 -9.64 -6.84
C MET A 181 -13.94 -9.97 -8.27
N LYS A 182 -13.65 -8.96 -9.09
CA LYS A 182 -13.16 -9.15 -10.48
C LYS A 182 -11.85 -9.93 -10.60
N ASN A 183 -11.07 -10.06 -9.51
CA ASN A 183 -9.85 -10.87 -9.56
C ASN A 183 -10.13 -12.36 -9.77
N TRP A 184 -11.37 -12.82 -9.51
CA TRP A 184 -11.76 -14.23 -9.60
C TRP A 184 -12.85 -14.51 -10.65
N GLU A 185 -13.35 -13.51 -11.38
CA GLU A 185 -14.39 -13.68 -12.41
C GLU A 185 -13.95 -14.60 -13.56
N ASP A 186 -12.64 -14.64 -13.87
CA ASP A 186 -12.06 -15.43 -14.95
C ASP A 186 -11.38 -16.74 -14.48
N GLN A 187 -11.52 -17.12 -13.22
CA GLN A 187 -10.95 -18.39 -12.72
C GLN A 187 -11.99 -19.51 -12.91
N PRO A 188 -11.63 -20.67 -13.52
CA PRO A 188 -12.50 -21.82 -13.59
C PRO A 188 -12.84 -22.33 -12.17
N GLU A 189 -14.08 -22.78 -11.98
CA GLU A 189 -14.58 -23.42 -10.76
C GLU A 189 -13.80 -24.70 -10.41
#